data_8ae841b71db9c87cb3a2d58fe6e4574a
#
_entry.id   8ae841b71db9c87cb3a2d58fe6e4574a
#
_cell.length_a   1.000
_cell.length_b   1.000
_cell.length_c   1.000
_cell.angle_alpha   90.00
_cell.angle_beta   90.00
_cell.angle_gamma   90.00
#
_symmetry.space_group_name_H-M   'P 1'
#
loop_
_entity.id
_entity.type
_entity.pdbx_description
1 polymer ?
#
loop_
_entity_poly.entity_id
_entity_poly.type
_entity_poly.pdbx_seq_one_letter_code
_entity_poly.pdbx_strand_id
1 'polypeptide(L)'
;SPKDELNIDTFYKAVAYACLYKVLPNHVDEIPAEEITITLIRDRKPVKLLQKLSSDGYECRKETAGIYYVSGVMFPVQIIVSSELDTEMHVQLKALTNQLNETVMRQYLLEVSAFAEREKNLADIVLQVIVNSNMEKVQKWKGSERIMCEALRVLMADELNEERMEGQREGRVEGQREGQIRAYASLVQDGIIPVETGAEKAGMSVDDFTKEMKQAGYVIPAV
;
A
#
# COMPACT_ATOMS: atom_id res chain seq x y z
N SER A 1 13.98 3.00 -1.94
CA SER A 1 15.04 3.04 -0.93
C SER A 1 15.29 4.47 -0.48
N PRO A 2 15.49 4.77 0.84
CA PRO A 2 15.78 6.14 1.31
C PRO A 2 17.11 6.69 0.79
N LYS A 3 17.85 5.93 0.01
CA LYS A 3 19.16 6.30 -0.59
C LYS A 3 19.12 6.73 -2.05
N ASP A 4 17.98 6.67 -2.71
CA ASP A 4 17.88 7.15 -4.09
C ASP A 4 17.74 8.67 -4.10
N GLU A 5 18.87 9.36 -3.94
CA GLU A 5 18.93 10.79 -4.20
C GLU A 5 18.67 11.02 -5.68
N LEU A 6 17.73 11.92 -6.00
CA LEU A 6 17.57 12.44 -7.36
C LEU A 6 18.83 13.18 -7.74
N ASN A 7 19.71 12.52 -8.47
CA ASN A 7 21.01 13.02 -8.88
C ASN A 7 21.11 13.14 -10.41
N ILE A 8 22.25 13.56 -10.91
CA ILE A 8 22.48 13.75 -12.35
C ILE A 8 22.37 12.45 -13.15
N ASP A 9 22.76 11.30 -12.56
CA ASP A 9 22.66 10.00 -13.23
C ASP A 9 21.21 9.58 -13.39
N THR A 10 20.37 9.85 -12.37
CA THR A 10 18.92 9.62 -12.44
C THR A 10 18.26 10.49 -13.49
N PHE A 11 18.70 11.75 -13.61
CA PHE A 11 18.25 12.65 -14.66
C PHE A 11 18.58 12.11 -16.06
N TYR A 12 19.83 11.72 -16.30
CA TYR A 12 20.23 11.14 -17.57
C TYR A 12 19.56 9.79 -17.87
N LYS A 13 19.29 8.97 -16.87
CA LYS A 13 18.48 7.76 -17.06
C LYS A 13 17.07 8.07 -17.55
N ALA A 14 16.42 9.09 -16.97
CA ALA A 14 15.09 9.50 -17.41
C ALA A 14 15.10 10.01 -18.85
N VAL A 15 16.11 10.81 -19.23
CA VAL A 15 16.30 11.24 -20.63
C VAL A 15 16.52 10.04 -21.56
N ALA A 16 17.35 9.08 -21.15
CA ALA A 16 17.58 7.86 -21.94
C ALA A 16 16.30 7.04 -22.14
N TYR A 17 15.47 6.91 -21.12
CA TYR A 17 14.16 6.24 -21.24
C TYR A 17 13.23 7.01 -22.18
N ALA A 18 13.19 8.32 -22.15
CA ALA A 18 12.41 9.12 -23.09
C ALA A 18 12.91 8.94 -24.53
N CYS A 19 14.22 8.87 -24.75
CA CYS A 19 14.80 8.55 -26.06
C CYS A 19 14.39 7.14 -26.52
N LEU A 20 14.49 6.14 -25.67
CA LEU A 20 14.05 4.77 -25.97
C LEU A 20 12.55 4.73 -26.30
N TYR A 21 11.74 5.42 -25.52
CA TYR A 21 10.29 5.51 -25.76
C TYR A 21 9.98 6.14 -27.12
N LYS A 22 10.66 7.22 -27.47
CA LYS A 22 10.48 7.92 -28.76
C LYS A 22 10.80 7.02 -29.95
N VAL A 23 11.79 6.12 -29.86
CA VAL A 23 12.22 5.25 -30.95
C VAL A 23 11.52 3.89 -31.00
N LEU A 24 10.54 3.62 -30.11
CA LEU A 24 9.74 2.40 -30.21
C LEU A 24 8.97 2.37 -31.54
N PRO A 25 8.83 1.19 -32.20
CA PRO A 25 8.22 1.09 -33.54
C PRO A 25 6.85 1.74 -33.68
N ASN A 26 6.08 1.80 -32.60
CA ASN A 26 4.74 2.37 -32.56
C ASN A 26 4.70 3.89 -32.33
N HIS A 27 5.85 4.54 -32.12
CA HIS A 27 5.95 5.93 -31.72
C HIS A 27 6.91 6.77 -32.60
N VAL A 28 7.59 6.15 -33.57
CA VAL A 28 8.71 6.79 -34.32
C VAL A 28 8.29 8.11 -34.96
N ASP A 29 7.16 8.18 -35.62
CA ASP A 29 6.69 9.39 -36.32
C ASP A 29 5.37 9.94 -35.79
N GLU A 30 4.78 9.28 -34.78
CA GLU A 30 3.44 9.64 -34.30
C GLU A 30 3.47 10.65 -33.14
N ILE A 31 4.55 10.69 -32.34
CA ILE A 31 4.66 11.56 -31.17
C ILE A 31 5.87 12.47 -31.32
N PRO A 32 5.69 13.80 -31.53
CA PRO A 32 6.77 14.76 -31.51
C PRO A 32 7.56 14.76 -30.18
N ALA A 33 8.87 15.03 -30.22
CA ALA A 33 9.70 15.00 -29.01
C ALA A 33 9.23 16.01 -27.95
N GLU A 34 8.68 17.14 -28.39
CA GLU A 34 8.13 18.21 -27.55
C GLU A 34 6.87 17.78 -26.78
N GLU A 35 6.17 16.73 -27.22
CA GLU A 35 5.00 16.18 -26.54
C GLU A 35 5.36 15.12 -25.50
N ILE A 36 6.61 14.64 -25.50
CA ILE A 36 7.12 13.70 -24.51
C ILE A 36 7.68 14.48 -23.32
N THR A 37 6.97 14.52 -22.22
CA THR A 37 7.41 15.23 -21.02
C THR A 37 8.05 14.30 -20.00
N ILE A 38 9.22 14.66 -19.50
CA ILE A 38 9.89 13.97 -18.40
C ILE A 38 9.48 14.65 -17.09
N THR A 39 8.82 13.94 -16.21
CA THR A 39 8.43 14.44 -14.88
C THR A 39 9.21 13.71 -13.79
N LEU A 40 10.00 14.45 -13.01
CA LEU A 40 10.72 13.93 -11.85
C LEU A 40 10.05 14.44 -10.57
N ILE A 41 9.47 13.54 -9.79
CA ILE A 41 8.75 13.90 -8.56
C ILE A 41 9.62 13.53 -7.36
N ARG A 42 9.75 14.46 -6.40
CA ARG A 42 10.50 14.26 -5.17
C ARG A 42 9.85 15.02 -4.01
N ASP A 43 9.98 14.44 -2.79
CA ASP A 43 9.47 15.09 -1.59
C ASP A 43 10.30 16.34 -1.22
N ARG A 44 11.63 16.24 -1.28
CA ARG A 44 12.54 17.36 -0.94
C ARG A 44 13.22 17.93 -2.16
N LYS A 45 13.49 19.25 -2.13
CA LYS A 45 14.19 19.96 -3.20
C LYS A 45 15.56 19.33 -3.52
N PRO A 46 15.80 18.90 -4.75
CA PRO A 46 17.07 18.30 -5.17
C PRO A 46 18.12 19.37 -5.49
N VAL A 47 18.59 20.09 -4.46
CA VAL A 47 19.48 21.25 -4.61
C VAL A 47 20.75 20.91 -5.41
N LYS A 48 21.39 19.78 -5.10
CA LYS A 48 22.61 19.33 -5.80
C LYS A 48 22.37 19.07 -7.29
N LEU A 49 21.22 18.46 -7.63
CA LEU A 49 20.85 18.23 -9.03
C LEU A 49 20.64 19.56 -9.76
N LEU A 50 19.85 20.47 -9.18
CA LEU A 50 19.58 21.78 -9.80
C LEU A 50 20.86 22.59 -10.01
N GLN A 51 21.77 22.59 -9.03
CA GLN A 51 23.09 23.24 -9.16
C GLN A 51 23.94 22.59 -10.26
N LYS A 52 23.96 21.24 -10.32
CA LYS A 52 24.71 20.51 -11.34
C LYS A 52 24.16 20.79 -12.73
N LEU A 53 22.86 20.75 -12.92
CA LEU A 53 22.21 21.08 -14.20
C LEU A 53 22.54 22.49 -14.64
N SER A 54 22.45 23.47 -13.73
CA SER A 54 22.83 24.85 -14.05
C SER A 54 24.33 24.98 -14.40
N SER A 55 25.23 24.26 -13.73
CA SER A 55 26.66 24.28 -14.07
C SER A 55 26.97 23.59 -15.41
N ASP A 56 26.15 22.65 -15.83
CA ASP A 56 26.27 21.93 -17.10
C ASP A 56 25.60 22.70 -18.27
N GLY A 57 25.08 23.89 -18.01
CA GLY A 57 24.54 24.80 -19.04
C GLY A 57 23.03 24.64 -19.26
N TYR A 58 22.32 23.84 -18.47
CA TYR A 58 20.85 23.75 -18.50
C TYR A 58 20.22 24.92 -17.73
N GLU A 59 19.17 25.49 -18.27
CA GLU A 59 18.39 26.52 -17.57
C GLU A 59 17.36 25.87 -16.65
N CYS A 60 17.47 26.13 -15.32
CA CYS A 60 16.55 25.65 -14.31
C CYS A 60 15.69 26.82 -13.81
N ARG A 61 14.44 26.91 -14.26
CA ARG A 61 13.49 27.95 -13.88
C ARG A 61 12.47 27.46 -12.90
N LYS A 62 12.29 28.17 -11.79
CA LYS A 62 11.17 27.94 -10.88
C LYS A 62 9.92 28.60 -11.45
N GLU A 63 8.90 27.83 -11.79
CA GLU A 63 7.64 28.32 -12.35
C GLU A 63 6.67 28.77 -11.25
N THR A 64 6.39 27.85 -10.32
CA THR A 64 5.55 28.10 -9.14
C THR A 64 6.16 27.44 -7.91
N ALA A 65 5.47 27.48 -6.78
CA ALA A 65 5.90 26.76 -5.59
C ALA A 65 6.01 25.26 -5.88
N GLY A 66 7.21 24.71 -5.73
CA GLY A 66 7.46 23.26 -5.90
C GLY A 66 7.57 22.78 -7.35
N ILE A 67 7.41 23.62 -8.37
CA ILE A 67 7.51 23.25 -9.79
C ILE A 67 8.68 23.96 -10.46
N TYR A 68 9.59 23.18 -11.02
CA TYR A 68 10.78 23.66 -11.72
C TYR A 68 10.79 23.08 -13.13
N TYR A 69 11.04 23.91 -14.14
CA TYR A 69 11.31 23.48 -15.52
C TYR A 69 12.78 23.51 -15.82
N VAL A 70 13.25 22.53 -16.61
CA VAL A 70 14.62 22.43 -17.08
C VAL A 70 14.59 22.56 -18.60
N SER A 71 15.21 23.61 -19.12
CA SER A 71 15.35 23.92 -20.55
C SER A 71 16.76 23.58 -21.04
N GLY A 72 16.89 23.36 -22.36
CA GLY A 72 18.14 22.93 -22.98
C GLY A 72 18.28 21.43 -23.17
N VAL A 73 17.26 20.66 -22.80
CA VAL A 73 17.13 19.21 -23.04
C VAL A 73 16.25 18.98 -24.27
N MET A 74 16.43 17.87 -24.96
CA MET A 74 15.64 17.48 -26.13
C MET A 74 14.13 17.37 -25.82
N PHE A 75 13.79 16.92 -24.63
CA PHE A 75 12.43 16.77 -24.14
C PHE A 75 12.10 17.83 -23.11
N PRO A 76 10.84 18.30 -23.01
CA PRO A 76 10.40 19.08 -21.86
C PRO A 76 10.62 18.31 -20.56
N VAL A 77 11.32 18.93 -19.60
CA VAL A 77 11.57 18.34 -18.28
C VAL A 77 11.00 19.20 -17.18
N GLN A 78 10.25 18.58 -16.28
CA GLN A 78 9.80 19.24 -15.05
C GLN A 78 10.24 18.46 -13.81
N ILE A 79 10.60 19.19 -12.77
CA ILE A 79 10.93 18.65 -11.45
C ILE A 79 9.88 19.16 -10.47
N ILE A 80 9.15 18.23 -9.83
CA ILE A 80 8.11 18.53 -8.85
C ILE A 80 8.63 18.19 -7.46
N VAL A 81 8.62 19.18 -6.57
CA VAL A 81 9.01 19.06 -5.16
C VAL A 81 7.73 19.09 -4.33
N SER A 82 7.22 17.90 -3.94
CA SER A 82 5.89 17.77 -3.32
C SER A 82 5.77 18.53 -2.00
N SER A 83 6.85 18.64 -1.20
CA SER A 83 6.84 19.43 0.05
C SER A 83 6.67 20.94 -0.17
N GLU A 84 7.08 21.45 -1.34
CA GLU A 84 6.97 22.88 -1.69
C GLU A 84 5.66 23.24 -2.43
N LEU A 85 4.88 22.23 -2.88
CA LEU A 85 3.65 22.47 -3.62
C LEU A 85 2.61 23.22 -2.77
N ASP A 86 1.86 24.08 -3.43
CA ASP A 86 0.66 24.67 -2.84
C ASP A 86 -0.41 23.61 -2.60
N THR A 87 -0.99 23.60 -1.38
CA THR A 87 -1.94 22.56 -0.99
C THR A 87 -3.30 22.75 -1.65
N GLU A 88 -3.71 23.99 -1.91
CA GLU A 88 -5.01 24.27 -2.53
C GLU A 88 -5.03 23.92 -4.02
N MET A 89 -3.87 24.12 -4.70
CA MET A 89 -3.77 23.87 -6.14
C MET A 89 -3.32 22.46 -6.51
N HIS A 90 -2.59 21.77 -5.64
CA HIS A 90 -1.89 20.52 -5.99
C HIS A 90 -1.99 19.45 -4.88
N VAL A 91 -3.13 19.34 -4.20
CA VAL A 91 -3.28 18.41 -3.06
C VAL A 91 -3.00 16.97 -3.46
N GLN A 92 -3.38 16.53 -4.67
CA GLN A 92 -3.17 15.15 -5.14
C GLN A 92 -1.68 14.81 -5.21
N LEU A 93 -0.87 15.71 -5.77
CA LEU A 93 0.58 15.52 -5.87
C LEU A 93 1.27 15.69 -4.51
N LYS A 94 0.75 16.60 -3.67
CA LYS A 94 1.27 16.83 -2.33
C LYS A 94 0.98 15.66 -1.39
N ALA A 95 -0.11 14.95 -1.60
CA ALA A 95 -0.47 13.74 -0.85
C ALA A 95 0.44 12.54 -1.19
N LEU A 96 1.09 12.54 -2.37
CA LEU A 96 2.06 11.51 -2.78
C LEU A 96 3.41 11.70 -2.06
N THR A 97 3.40 11.57 -0.74
CA THR A 97 4.57 11.71 0.13
C THR A 97 4.54 10.63 1.22
N ASN A 98 5.71 10.24 1.71
CA ASN A 98 5.84 9.42 2.93
C ASN A 98 5.84 10.28 4.22
N GLN A 99 5.71 11.60 4.09
CA GLN A 99 5.61 12.57 5.19
C GLN A 99 4.20 13.17 5.29
N LEU A 100 3.18 12.41 4.88
CA LEU A 100 1.80 12.84 4.90
C LEU A 100 1.39 13.38 6.27
N ASN A 101 0.65 14.49 6.30
CA ASN A 101 -0.04 15.01 7.47
C ASN A 101 -1.56 14.91 7.32
N GLU A 102 -2.25 14.96 8.44
CA GLU A 102 -3.71 14.80 8.52
C GLU A 102 -4.48 15.85 7.69
N THR A 103 -4.01 17.10 7.69
CA THR A 103 -4.66 18.19 6.95
C THR A 103 -4.65 17.93 5.44
N VAL A 104 -3.50 17.54 4.89
CA VAL A 104 -3.37 17.20 3.45
C VAL A 104 -4.21 16.00 3.10
N MET A 105 -4.22 14.96 3.94
CA MET A 105 -5.05 13.77 3.73
C MET A 105 -6.54 14.13 3.71
N ARG A 106 -7.00 14.93 4.66
CA ARG A 106 -8.38 15.40 4.73
C ARG A 106 -8.77 16.18 3.48
N GLN A 107 -7.94 17.12 3.05
CA GLN A 107 -8.22 17.93 1.86
C GLN A 107 -8.24 17.07 0.59
N TYR A 108 -7.34 16.11 0.46
CA TYR A 108 -7.35 15.12 -0.62
C TYR A 108 -8.68 14.35 -0.67
N LEU A 109 -9.14 13.81 0.47
CA LEU A 109 -10.39 13.06 0.54
C LEU A 109 -11.61 13.93 0.20
N LEU A 110 -11.62 15.20 0.60
CA LEU A 110 -12.70 16.14 0.24
C LEU A 110 -12.72 16.39 -1.27
N GLU A 111 -11.58 16.60 -1.91
CA GLU A 111 -11.52 16.78 -3.37
C GLU A 111 -11.97 15.52 -4.13
N VAL A 112 -11.46 14.35 -3.72
CA VAL A 112 -11.83 13.08 -4.37
C VAL A 112 -13.32 12.78 -4.23
N SER A 113 -13.96 13.18 -3.13
CA SER A 113 -15.39 12.99 -2.93
C SER A 113 -16.25 13.75 -3.96
N ALA A 114 -15.70 14.80 -4.55
CA ALA A 114 -16.36 15.61 -5.58
C ALA A 114 -16.10 15.15 -7.02
N PHE A 115 -15.25 14.15 -7.22
CA PHE A 115 -14.88 13.64 -8.55
C PHE A 115 -16.01 12.86 -9.22
N ALA A 116 -16.02 12.86 -10.57
CA ALA A 116 -16.86 11.97 -11.36
C ALA A 116 -16.37 10.51 -11.25
N GLU A 117 -17.24 9.54 -11.59
CA GLU A 117 -16.98 8.10 -11.40
C GLU A 117 -15.64 7.61 -12.00
N ARG A 118 -15.32 8.09 -13.21
CA ARG A 118 -14.06 7.73 -13.89
C ARG A 118 -12.83 8.27 -13.15
N GLU A 119 -12.93 9.46 -12.61
CA GLU A 119 -11.87 10.12 -11.87
C GLU A 119 -11.70 9.51 -10.48
N LYS A 120 -12.81 9.06 -9.86
CA LYS A 120 -12.79 8.33 -8.59
C LYS A 120 -11.95 7.06 -8.68
N ASN A 121 -12.14 6.24 -9.71
CA ASN A 121 -11.36 5.01 -9.91
C ASN A 121 -9.84 5.30 -9.98
N LEU A 122 -9.43 6.39 -10.61
CA LEU A 122 -8.02 6.79 -10.64
C LEU A 122 -7.56 7.33 -9.28
N ALA A 123 -8.39 8.10 -8.61
CA ALA A 123 -8.11 8.63 -7.28
C ALA A 123 -7.99 7.51 -6.23
N ASP A 124 -8.77 6.45 -6.35
CA ASP A 124 -8.71 5.27 -5.47
C ASP A 124 -7.36 4.56 -5.57
N ILE A 125 -6.84 4.38 -6.80
CA ILE A 125 -5.49 3.81 -7.01
C ILE A 125 -4.42 4.69 -6.34
N VAL A 126 -4.51 6.01 -6.53
CA VAL A 126 -3.58 6.97 -5.90
C VAL A 126 -3.71 6.93 -4.38
N LEU A 127 -4.94 6.87 -3.87
CA LEU A 127 -5.21 6.81 -2.43
C LEU A 127 -4.63 5.52 -1.80
N GLN A 128 -4.73 4.39 -2.50
CA GLN A 128 -4.12 3.14 -2.05
C GLN A 128 -2.60 3.28 -1.90
N VAL A 129 -1.93 3.92 -2.86
CA VAL A 129 -0.49 4.21 -2.78
C VAL A 129 -0.16 5.13 -1.60
N ILE A 130 -0.97 6.18 -1.38
CA ILE A 130 -0.80 7.13 -0.27
C ILE A 130 -0.95 6.41 1.08
N VAL A 131 -2.00 5.61 1.24
CA VAL A 131 -2.28 4.85 2.47
C VAL A 131 -1.17 3.84 2.75
N ASN A 132 -0.78 3.04 1.77
CA ASN A 132 0.28 2.03 1.93
C ASN A 132 1.62 2.67 2.33
N SER A 133 1.95 3.84 1.76
CA SER A 133 3.18 4.57 2.09
C SER A 133 3.16 5.23 3.47
N ASN A 134 1.98 5.39 4.10
CA ASN A 134 1.79 6.10 5.35
C ASN A 134 0.94 5.31 6.37
N MET A 135 0.89 3.99 6.26
CA MET A 135 -0.02 3.10 7.02
C MET A 135 -0.03 3.38 8.53
N GLU A 136 1.14 3.50 9.16
CA GLU A 136 1.24 3.76 10.60
C GLU A 136 0.59 5.09 11.02
N LYS A 137 0.72 6.13 10.17
CA LYS A 137 0.13 7.45 10.44
C LYS A 137 -1.38 7.40 10.25
N VAL A 138 -1.84 6.79 9.15
CA VAL A 138 -3.26 6.64 8.84
C VAL A 138 -3.98 5.84 9.93
N GLN A 139 -3.37 4.79 10.45
CA GLN A 139 -3.93 4.02 11.57
C GLN A 139 -4.09 4.87 12.85
N LYS A 140 -3.17 5.78 13.13
CA LYS A 140 -3.29 6.71 14.27
C LYS A 140 -4.42 7.72 14.09
N TRP A 141 -4.74 8.09 12.86
CA TRP A 141 -5.81 9.04 12.54
C TRP A 141 -7.21 8.42 12.51
N LYS A 142 -7.34 7.09 12.45
CA LYS A 142 -8.64 6.37 12.44
C LYS A 142 -9.58 6.74 13.59
N GLY A 143 -9.08 7.36 14.66
CA GLY A 143 -9.88 7.76 15.84
C GLY A 143 -10.37 9.22 15.82
N SER A 144 -9.92 10.07 14.89
CA SER A 144 -10.10 11.51 15.03
C SER A 144 -11.27 12.13 14.26
N GLU A 145 -11.79 11.53 13.16
CA GLU A 145 -12.97 12.10 12.48
C GLU A 145 -13.78 11.15 11.58
N ARG A 146 -15.10 11.41 11.55
CA ARG A 146 -16.12 10.63 10.88
C ARG A 146 -16.00 10.58 9.34
N ILE A 147 -15.49 11.64 8.71
CA ILE A 147 -15.35 11.75 7.24
C ILE A 147 -14.17 10.92 6.74
N MET A 148 -13.06 10.93 7.46
CA MET A 148 -11.88 10.11 7.16
C MET A 148 -12.17 8.62 7.35
N CYS A 149 -13.00 8.27 8.36
CA CYS A 149 -13.48 6.90 8.56
C CYS A 149 -14.33 6.38 7.41
N GLU A 150 -15.16 7.19 6.77
CA GLU A 150 -16.06 6.75 5.69
C GLU A 150 -15.29 6.46 4.40
N ALA A 151 -14.44 7.37 3.94
CA ALA A 151 -13.65 7.19 2.72
C ALA A 151 -12.59 6.08 2.88
N LEU A 152 -11.90 6.02 4.02
CA LEU A 152 -10.98 4.92 4.34
C LEU A 152 -11.70 3.58 4.52
N ARG A 153 -12.94 3.58 5.03
CA ARG A 153 -13.74 2.36 5.17
C ARG A 153 -14.19 1.80 3.83
N VAL A 154 -14.53 2.67 2.87
CA VAL A 154 -14.88 2.24 1.50
C VAL A 154 -13.67 1.64 0.81
N LEU A 155 -12.50 2.27 0.92
CA LEU A 155 -11.24 1.81 0.31
C LEU A 155 -10.64 0.57 0.95
N MET A 156 -10.74 0.47 2.28
CA MET A 156 -10.29 -0.72 3.02
C MET A 156 -11.37 -1.79 3.12
N ALA A 157 -12.55 -1.58 2.52
CA ALA A 157 -13.65 -2.54 2.59
C ALA A 157 -13.25 -3.89 1.99
N ASP A 158 -12.49 -3.89 0.92
CA ASP A 158 -12.04 -5.12 0.28
C ASP A 158 -10.96 -5.81 1.11
N GLU A 159 -9.94 -5.09 1.60
CA GLU A 159 -8.91 -5.64 2.50
C GLU A 159 -9.51 -6.11 3.83
N LEU A 160 -10.41 -5.32 4.43
CA LEU A 160 -11.10 -5.70 5.67
C LEU A 160 -12.06 -6.87 5.47
N ASN A 161 -12.67 -7.00 4.29
CA ASN A 161 -13.48 -8.17 3.95
C ASN A 161 -12.61 -9.41 3.71
N GLU A 162 -11.46 -9.28 3.06
CA GLU A 162 -10.51 -10.38 2.89
C GLU A 162 -9.97 -10.86 4.24
N GLU A 163 -9.48 -9.97 5.10
CA GLU A 163 -9.03 -10.30 6.47
C GLU A 163 -10.15 -10.92 7.31
N ARG A 164 -11.40 -10.41 7.18
CA ARG A 164 -12.56 -10.95 7.87
C ARG A 164 -12.93 -12.34 7.37
N MET A 165 -12.88 -12.57 6.07
CA MET A 165 -13.15 -13.88 5.46
C MET A 165 -12.07 -14.88 5.82
N GLU A 166 -10.80 -14.45 5.86
CA GLU A 166 -9.69 -15.31 6.28
C GLU A 166 -9.79 -15.66 7.77
N GLY A 167 -10.04 -14.69 8.65
CA GLY A 167 -10.29 -14.94 10.08
C GLY A 167 -11.53 -15.82 10.34
N GLN A 168 -12.61 -15.66 9.55
CA GLN A 168 -13.77 -16.57 9.63
C GLN A 168 -13.43 -17.99 9.16
N ARG A 169 -12.62 -18.12 8.12
CA ARG A 169 -12.17 -19.43 7.62
C ARG A 169 -11.28 -20.13 8.63
N GLU A 170 -10.31 -19.42 9.20
CA GLU A 170 -9.41 -19.92 10.23
C GLU A 170 -10.20 -20.33 11.48
N GLY A 171 -11.07 -19.47 12.00
CA GLY A 171 -11.90 -19.74 13.17
C GLY A 171 -12.88 -20.92 12.94
N ARG A 172 -13.37 -21.09 11.70
CA ARG A 172 -14.21 -22.24 11.35
C ARG A 172 -13.43 -23.55 11.32
N VAL A 173 -12.20 -23.53 10.77
CA VAL A 173 -11.31 -24.71 10.73
C VAL A 173 -10.90 -25.10 12.15
N GLU A 174 -10.51 -24.12 12.96
CA GLU A 174 -10.13 -24.32 14.36
C GLU A 174 -11.32 -24.84 15.21
N GLY A 175 -12.50 -24.22 15.08
CA GLY A 175 -13.70 -24.66 15.74
C GLY A 175 -14.16 -26.06 15.34
N GLN A 176 -14.00 -26.46 14.06
CA GLN A 176 -14.27 -27.82 13.60
C GLN A 176 -13.28 -28.81 14.22
N ARG A 177 -12.00 -28.47 14.27
CA ARG A 177 -10.93 -29.28 14.88
C ARG A 177 -11.18 -29.47 16.38
N GLU A 178 -11.45 -28.40 17.11
CA GLU A 178 -11.78 -28.48 18.53
C GLU A 178 -13.05 -29.32 18.78
N GLY A 179 -14.09 -29.13 17.94
CA GLY A 179 -15.33 -29.91 18.03
C GLY A 179 -15.10 -31.41 17.81
N GLN A 180 -14.23 -31.79 16.86
CA GLN A 180 -13.83 -33.17 16.63
C GLN A 180 -13.07 -33.74 17.82
N ILE A 181 -12.10 -33.02 18.37
CA ILE A 181 -11.32 -33.44 19.54
C ILE A 181 -12.27 -33.69 20.73
N ARG A 182 -13.17 -32.75 21.00
CA ARG A 182 -14.18 -32.89 22.09
C ARG A 182 -15.10 -34.07 21.88
N ALA A 183 -15.55 -34.30 20.66
CA ALA A 183 -16.41 -35.45 20.34
C ALA A 183 -15.70 -36.79 20.61
N TYR A 184 -14.45 -36.94 20.16
CA TYR A 184 -13.66 -38.14 20.42
C TYR A 184 -13.27 -38.26 21.90
N ALA A 185 -12.97 -37.16 22.57
CA ALA A 185 -12.69 -37.15 24.01
C ALA A 185 -13.91 -37.65 24.83
N SER A 186 -15.13 -37.25 24.46
CA SER A 186 -16.35 -37.76 25.09
C SER A 186 -16.51 -39.25 24.88
N LEU A 187 -16.29 -39.76 23.66
CA LEU A 187 -16.40 -41.20 23.37
C LEU A 187 -15.36 -42.04 24.14
N VAL A 188 -14.15 -41.48 24.34
CA VAL A 188 -13.10 -42.10 25.16
C VAL A 188 -13.49 -42.11 26.63
N GLN A 189 -13.99 -40.97 27.16
CA GLN A 189 -14.44 -40.88 28.55
C GLN A 189 -15.60 -41.82 28.86
N ASP A 190 -16.52 -42.00 27.92
CA ASP A 190 -17.67 -42.92 28.05
C ASP A 190 -17.29 -44.40 27.84
N GLY A 191 -16.00 -44.67 27.58
CA GLY A 191 -15.50 -46.04 27.38
C GLY A 191 -15.95 -46.70 26.07
N ILE A 192 -16.46 -45.91 25.12
CA ILE A 192 -16.99 -46.41 23.83
C ILE A 192 -15.83 -46.75 22.89
N ILE A 193 -14.74 -45.94 22.90
CA ILE A 193 -13.55 -46.18 22.12
C ILE A 193 -12.28 -46.04 23.01
N PRO A 194 -11.21 -46.80 22.71
CA PRO A 194 -9.92 -46.61 23.40
C PRO A 194 -9.27 -45.27 23.06
N VAL A 195 -8.39 -44.79 23.94
CA VAL A 195 -7.72 -43.48 23.78
C VAL A 195 -6.87 -43.43 22.52
N GLU A 196 -6.24 -44.52 22.13
CA GLU A 196 -5.45 -44.67 20.91
C GLU A 196 -6.30 -44.41 19.65
N THR A 197 -7.52 -44.98 19.64
CA THR A 197 -8.46 -44.76 18.53
C THR A 197 -8.97 -43.33 18.49
N GLY A 198 -9.19 -42.73 19.66
CA GLY A 198 -9.59 -41.32 19.76
C GLY A 198 -8.52 -40.39 19.21
N ALA A 199 -7.26 -40.62 19.56
CA ALA A 199 -6.11 -39.89 19.09
C ALA A 199 -5.89 -40.02 17.56
N GLU A 200 -5.97 -41.26 17.05
CA GLU A 200 -5.86 -41.55 15.61
C GLU A 200 -6.93 -40.80 14.79
N LYS A 201 -8.19 -40.85 15.25
CA LYS A 201 -9.31 -40.16 14.58
C LYS A 201 -9.22 -38.63 14.69
N ALA A 202 -8.62 -38.11 15.76
CA ALA A 202 -8.32 -36.68 15.93
C ALA A 202 -7.08 -36.22 15.13
N GLY A 203 -6.33 -37.19 14.52
CA GLY A 203 -5.09 -36.88 13.78
C GLY A 203 -3.95 -36.38 14.67
N MET A 204 -3.90 -36.86 15.91
CA MET A 204 -2.95 -36.44 16.95
C MET A 204 -2.17 -37.60 17.52
N SER A 205 -1.03 -37.31 18.17
CA SER A 205 -0.37 -38.31 19.03
C SER A 205 -1.26 -38.63 20.26
N VAL A 206 -1.11 -39.84 20.84
CA VAL A 206 -1.85 -40.22 22.07
C VAL A 206 -1.53 -39.27 23.22
N ASP A 207 -0.25 -38.82 23.32
CA ASP A 207 0.17 -37.89 24.36
C ASP A 207 -0.49 -36.52 24.22
N ASP A 208 -0.51 -35.97 22.99
CA ASP A 208 -1.13 -34.66 22.72
C ASP A 208 -2.66 -34.75 22.93
N PHE A 209 -3.29 -35.80 22.43
CA PHE A 209 -4.72 -35.98 22.61
C PHE A 209 -5.10 -36.12 24.09
N THR A 210 -4.33 -36.87 24.86
CA THR A 210 -4.50 -37.05 26.31
C THR A 210 -4.35 -35.71 27.06
N LYS A 211 -3.41 -34.84 26.61
CA LYS A 211 -3.20 -33.51 27.16
C LYS A 211 -4.40 -32.61 26.88
N GLU A 212 -4.91 -32.63 25.65
CA GLU A 212 -6.09 -31.85 25.23
C GLU A 212 -7.36 -32.34 25.99
N MET A 213 -7.54 -33.62 26.15
CA MET A 213 -8.62 -34.19 26.96
C MET A 213 -8.62 -33.62 28.39
N LYS A 214 -7.44 -33.64 29.04
CA LYS A 214 -7.30 -33.09 30.40
C LYS A 214 -7.54 -31.60 30.48
N GLN A 215 -7.06 -30.84 29.52
CA GLN A 215 -7.29 -29.39 29.46
C GLN A 215 -8.76 -29.05 29.26
N ALA A 216 -9.47 -29.83 28.48
CA ALA A 216 -10.90 -29.71 28.24
C ALA A 216 -11.77 -30.28 29.37
N GLY A 217 -11.18 -30.85 30.44
CA GLY A 217 -11.89 -31.36 31.62
C GLY A 217 -12.39 -32.79 31.50
N TYR A 218 -11.97 -33.54 30.46
CA TYR A 218 -12.35 -34.96 30.30
C TYR A 218 -11.46 -35.88 31.14
N VAL A 219 -12.05 -36.97 31.64
CA VAL A 219 -11.36 -37.98 32.44
C VAL A 219 -11.04 -39.20 31.57
N ILE A 220 -9.83 -39.69 31.66
CA ILE A 220 -9.43 -40.94 30.97
C ILE A 220 -9.82 -42.11 31.86
N PRO A 221 -10.67 -43.06 31.37
CA PRO A 221 -11.03 -44.23 32.14
C PRO A 221 -9.77 -45.06 32.50
N ALA A 222 -9.66 -45.46 33.74
CA ALA A 222 -8.65 -46.46 34.12
C ALA A 222 -8.99 -47.79 33.46
N VAL A 223 -8.05 -48.34 32.69
CA VAL A 223 -8.16 -49.65 32.06
C VAL A 223 -8.07 -50.72 33.13
#